data_6ed2c6ae69f283228f744765228719d5
#
_entry.id   6ed2c6ae69f283228f744765228719d5
#
_cell.length_a   1.000
_cell.length_b   1.000
_cell.length_c   1.000
_cell.angle_alpha   90.00
_cell.angle_beta   90.00
_cell.angle_gamma   90.00
#
_symmetry.space_group_name_H-M   'P 1'
#
loop_
_entity.id
_entity.type
_entity.pdbx_description
1 polymer ?
#
loop_
_entity_poly.entity_id
_entity_poly.type
_entity_poly.pdbx_seq_one_letter_code
_entity_poly.pdbx_strand_id
1 'polypeptide(L)'
;METKINKTKCPTYDDVVVSLCENNEQVGIIKIRIFKDGKYKGEAYLWNIYIDKEHRGKGVGRTLLYKAIDISRQAGCEKATLDWNNKEFPNWVFDWYVRNGFKEEKFGDDWAFMAKKLKEIAE
;
A
#
# COMPACT_ATOMS: atom_id res chain seq x y z
N MET A 1 17.55 8.19 4.53
CA MET A 1 16.48 7.60 5.37
C MET A 1 16.67 6.11 5.49
N GLU A 2 16.40 5.59 6.67
CA GLU A 2 16.47 4.16 6.93
C GLU A 2 15.10 3.52 6.79
N THR A 3 15.04 2.35 6.16
CA THR A 3 13.83 1.57 6.04
C THR A 3 13.82 0.47 7.10
N LYS A 4 12.73 0.38 7.87
CA LYS A 4 12.51 -0.70 8.84
C LYS A 4 11.30 -1.51 8.41
N ILE A 5 11.41 -2.83 8.45
CA ILE A 5 10.36 -3.74 8.05
C ILE A 5 10.09 -4.71 9.19
N ASN A 6 8.85 -4.73 9.68
CA ASN A 6 8.41 -5.69 10.70
C ASN A 6 7.31 -6.56 10.11
N LYS A 7 7.47 -7.88 10.27
CA LYS A 7 6.53 -8.85 9.72
C LYS A 7 5.95 -9.70 10.84
N THR A 8 4.62 -9.83 10.85
CA THR A 8 3.90 -10.71 11.77
C THR A 8 3.19 -11.78 10.95
N LYS A 9 3.52 -13.04 11.20
CA LYS A 9 2.91 -14.18 10.50
C LYS A 9 1.69 -14.67 11.25
N CYS A 10 0.57 -14.76 10.54
CA CYS A 10 -0.69 -15.33 11.04
C CYS A 10 -1.10 -16.49 10.14
N PRO A 11 -2.01 -17.38 10.59
CA PRO A 11 -2.35 -18.58 9.79
C PRO A 11 -2.88 -18.28 8.39
N THR A 12 -3.70 -17.24 8.22
CA THR A 12 -4.36 -16.93 6.94
C THR A 12 -3.82 -15.69 6.25
N TYR A 13 -2.95 -14.93 6.91
CA TYR A 13 -2.34 -13.72 6.34
C TYR A 13 -1.03 -13.39 7.04
N ASP A 14 -0.23 -12.57 6.41
CA ASP A 14 0.93 -11.93 7.03
C ASP A 14 0.68 -10.43 7.07
N ASP A 15 1.01 -9.78 8.19
CA ASP A 15 1.01 -8.32 8.29
C ASP A 15 2.46 -7.83 8.21
N VAL A 16 2.67 -6.83 7.38
CA VAL A 16 3.98 -6.21 7.20
C VAL A 16 3.83 -4.72 7.46
N VAL A 17 4.69 -4.18 8.30
CA VAL A 17 4.76 -2.75 8.57
C VAL A 17 6.07 -2.25 8.01
N VAL A 18 6.00 -1.29 7.08
CA VAL A 18 7.17 -0.63 6.50
C VAL A 18 7.23 0.79 7.05
N SER A 19 8.33 1.12 7.68
CA SER A 19 8.57 2.46 8.24
C SER A 19 9.80 3.08 7.58
N LEU A 20 9.72 4.37 7.27
CA LEU A 20 10.89 5.16 6.94
C LEU A 20 11.25 6.02 8.13
N CYS A 21 12.53 6.01 8.49
CA CYS A 21 13.03 6.73 9.64
C CYS A 21 14.18 7.66 9.26
N GLU A 22 14.25 8.80 9.91
CA GLU A 22 15.34 9.76 9.78
C GLU A 22 15.80 10.13 11.19
N ASN A 23 17.08 9.97 11.48
CA ASN A 23 17.66 10.23 12.81
C ASN A 23 16.92 9.47 13.92
N ASN A 24 16.56 8.20 13.66
CA ASN A 24 15.82 7.32 14.57
C ASN A 24 14.36 7.72 14.83
N GLU A 25 13.85 8.69 14.09
CA GLU A 25 12.43 9.08 14.16
C GLU A 25 11.68 8.58 12.94
N GLN A 26 10.50 8.01 13.16
CA GLN A 26 9.64 7.56 12.08
C GLN A 26 9.06 8.77 11.35
N VAL A 27 9.30 8.85 10.05
CA VAL A 27 8.76 9.93 9.20
C VAL A 27 7.65 9.48 8.30
N GLY A 28 7.49 8.18 8.12
CA GLY A 28 6.41 7.62 7.31
C GLY A 28 6.20 6.15 7.59
N ILE A 29 5.00 5.66 7.31
CA ILE A 29 4.60 4.27 7.53
C ILE A 29 3.57 3.84 6.49
N ILE A 30 3.62 2.56 6.11
CA ILE A 30 2.57 1.88 5.36
C ILE A 30 2.42 0.48 5.92
N LYS A 31 1.19 -0.01 5.99
CA LYS A 31 0.90 -1.38 6.40
C LYS A 31 0.39 -2.17 5.22
N ILE A 32 0.75 -3.46 5.19
CA ILE A 32 0.40 -4.38 4.13
C ILE A 32 -0.14 -5.64 4.78
N ARG A 33 -1.32 -6.10 4.34
CA ARG A 33 -1.82 -7.41 4.72
C ARG A 33 -1.77 -8.32 3.51
N ILE A 34 -0.96 -9.36 3.59
CA ILE A 34 -0.78 -10.33 2.52
C ILE A 34 -1.63 -11.55 2.84
N PHE A 35 -2.67 -11.79 2.03
CA PHE A 35 -3.58 -12.91 2.25
C PHE A 35 -2.98 -14.19 1.69
N LYS A 36 -2.84 -15.20 2.55
CA LYS A 36 -2.26 -16.50 2.20
C LYS A 36 -3.32 -17.57 1.96
N ASP A 37 -4.55 -17.30 2.37
CA ASP A 37 -5.65 -18.27 2.28
C ASP A 37 -6.98 -17.54 2.18
N GLY A 38 -8.04 -18.26 1.78
CA GLY A 38 -9.39 -17.73 1.71
C GLY A 38 -9.68 -16.96 0.43
N LYS A 39 -10.76 -16.18 0.47
CA LYS A 39 -11.31 -15.45 -0.66
C LYS A 39 -10.30 -14.48 -1.32
N TYR A 40 -9.43 -13.88 -0.51
CA TYR A 40 -8.52 -12.86 -0.99
C TYR A 40 -7.08 -13.37 -1.19
N LYS A 41 -6.90 -14.70 -1.20
CA LYS A 41 -5.59 -15.29 -1.43
C LYS A 41 -4.95 -14.72 -2.69
N GLY A 42 -3.68 -14.31 -2.59
CA GLY A 42 -2.96 -13.70 -3.70
C GLY A 42 -3.10 -12.19 -3.78
N GLU A 43 -3.79 -11.57 -2.83
CA GLU A 43 -3.93 -10.11 -2.76
C GLU A 43 -3.14 -9.55 -1.59
N ALA A 44 -2.58 -8.36 -1.80
CA ALA A 44 -1.98 -7.57 -0.75
C ALA A 44 -2.82 -6.32 -0.55
N TYR A 45 -3.36 -6.14 0.66
CA TYR A 45 -4.15 -4.97 1.02
C TYR A 45 -3.25 -3.94 1.67
N LEU A 46 -3.15 -2.77 1.05
CA LEU A 46 -2.33 -1.66 1.55
C LEU A 46 -3.22 -0.73 2.36
N TRP A 47 -2.76 -0.36 3.55
CA TRP A 47 -3.56 0.47 4.42
C TRP A 47 -2.67 1.30 5.34
N ASN A 48 -3.29 2.30 5.99
CA ASN A 48 -2.64 3.14 6.97
C ASN A 48 -1.34 3.78 6.45
N ILE A 49 -1.41 4.39 5.24
CA ILE A 49 -0.31 5.18 4.71
C ILE A 49 -0.32 6.52 5.44
N TYR A 50 0.77 6.81 6.14
CA TYR A 50 0.91 8.07 6.86
C TYR A 50 2.31 8.63 6.65
N ILE A 51 2.36 9.92 6.31
CA ILE A 51 3.61 10.66 6.15
C ILE A 51 3.58 11.82 7.14
N ASP A 52 4.64 11.95 7.92
CA ASP A 52 4.81 13.05 8.82
C ASP A 52 4.71 14.38 8.05
N LYS A 53 3.96 15.34 8.61
CA LYS A 53 3.62 16.60 7.95
C LYS A 53 4.85 17.31 7.38
N GLU A 54 5.94 17.33 8.13
CA GLU A 54 7.18 18.01 7.75
C GLU A 54 7.90 17.33 6.57
N HIS A 55 7.56 16.08 6.30
CA HIS A 55 8.20 15.26 5.26
C HIS A 55 7.33 15.06 4.03
N ARG A 56 6.17 15.69 3.99
CA ARG A 56 5.28 15.62 2.83
C ARG A 56 5.84 16.41 1.66
N GLY A 57 5.54 15.94 0.44
CA GLY A 57 6.04 16.58 -0.78
C GLY A 57 7.50 16.27 -1.11
N LYS A 58 8.14 15.35 -0.38
CA LYS A 58 9.55 14.99 -0.58
C LYS A 58 9.74 13.57 -1.12
N GLY A 59 8.68 12.95 -1.61
CA GLY A 59 8.75 11.61 -2.18
C GLY A 59 8.70 10.47 -1.16
N VAL A 60 8.46 10.73 0.12
CA VAL A 60 8.40 9.70 1.16
C VAL A 60 7.24 8.75 0.90
N GLY A 61 6.05 9.27 0.56
CA GLY A 61 4.88 8.45 0.27
C GLY A 61 5.10 7.52 -0.92
N ARG A 62 5.73 8.03 -1.98
CA ARG A 62 6.05 7.24 -3.16
C ARG A 62 7.04 6.13 -2.83
N THR A 63 8.07 6.44 -2.05
CA THR A 63 9.05 5.45 -1.60
C THR A 63 8.37 4.34 -0.81
N LEU A 64 7.48 4.68 0.13
CA LEU A 64 6.72 3.70 0.91
C LEU A 64 5.81 2.86 0.02
N LEU A 65 5.08 3.48 -0.89
CA LEU A 65 4.16 2.78 -1.78
C LEU A 65 4.91 1.77 -2.66
N TYR A 66 6.03 2.17 -3.24
CA TYR A 66 6.82 1.28 -4.08
C TYR A 66 7.47 0.15 -3.28
N LYS A 67 7.92 0.44 -2.07
CA LYS A 67 8.43 -0.61 -1.17
C LYS A 67 7.34 -1.63 -0.85
N ALA A 68 6.13 -1.17 -0.55
CA ALA A 68 4.99 -2.05 -0.28
C ALA A 68 4.63 -2.90 -1.50
N ILE A 69 4.66 -2.32 -2.69
CA ILE A 69 4.41 -3.04 -3.94
C ILE A 69 5.48 -4.11 -4.18
N ASP A 70 6.76 -3.78 -3.96
CA ASP A 70 7.85 -4.75 -4.10
C ASP A 70 7.72 -5.91 -3.13
N ILE A 71 7.41 -5.65 -1.87
CA ILE A 71 7.19 -6.68 -0.86
C ILE A 71 6.03 -7.58 -1.27
N SER A 72 4.94 -7.00 -1.73
CA SER A 72 3.77 -7.75 -2.18
C SER A 72 4.10 -8.63 -3.40
N ARG A 73 4.85 -8.08 -4.34
CA ARG A 73 5.28 -8.81 -5.54
C ARG A 73 6.21 -9.97 -5.20
N GLN A 74 7.17 -9.75 -4.30
CA GLN A 74 8.09 -10.79 -3.84
C GLN A 74 7.39 -11.89 -3.06
N ALA A 75 6.30 -11.56 -2.37
CA ALA A 75 5.46 -12.54 -1.68
C ALA A 75 4.58 -13.35 -2.63
N GLY A 76 4.63 -13.06 -3.93
CA GLY A 76 3.86 -13.79 -4.93
C GLY A 76 2.44 -13.27 -5.13
N CYS A 77 2.10 -12.11 -4.60
CA CYS A 77 0.78 -11.54 -4.79
C CYS A 77 0.53 -11.13 -6.24
N GLU A 78 -0.68 -11.32 -6.72
CA GLU A 78 -1.08 -10.98 -8.07
C GLU A 78 -1.52 -9.54 -8.20
N LYS A 79 -2.05 -8.98 -7.11
CA LYS A 79 -2.47 -7.59 -7.09
C LYS A 79 -2.36 -6.97 -5.70
N ALA A 80 -2.18 -5.66 -5.67
CA ALA A 80 -2.27 -4.84 -4.47
C ALA A 80 -3.59 -4.09 -4.51
N THR A 81 -4.27 -4.00 -3.38
CA THR A 81 -5.57 -3.35 -3.25
C THR A 81 -5.53 -2.29 -2.17
N LEU A 82 -6.41 -1.33 -2.25
CA LEU A 82 -6.59 -0.30 -1.23
C LEU A 82 -7.97 0.34 -1.34
N ASP A 83 -8.37 1.00 -0.27
CA ASP A 83 -9.61 1.76 -0.22
C ASP A 83 -9.30 3.26 -0.18
N TRP A 84 -10.13 4.03 -0.86
CA TRP A 84 -10.12 5.48 -0.78
C TRP A 84 -11.55 5.95 -0.47
N ASN A 85 -11.68 6.98 0.36
CA ASN A 85 -12.95 7.68 0.56
C ASN A 85 -12.69 9.17 0.82
N ASN A 86 -13.65 10.01 0.46
CA ASN A 86 -13.48 11.46 0.55
C ASN A 86 -13.63 12.02 1.96
N LYS A 87 -14.10 11.21 2.91
CA LYS A 87 -14.22 11.63 4.31
C LYS A 87 -12.86 11.64 5.01
N GLU A 88 -12.01 10.68 4.66
CA GLU A 88 -10.69 10.51 5.27
C GLU A 88 -9.57 11.14 4.44
N PHE A 89 -9.74 11.18 3.12
CA PHE A 89 -8.67 11.57 2.20
C PHE A 89 -9.17 12.58 1.17
N PRO A 90 -8.38 13.62 0.88
CA PRO A 90 -8.72 14.55 -0.20
C PRO A 90 -8.65 13.89 -1.58
N ASN A 91 -9.30 14.52 -2.55
CA ASN A 91 -9.38 13.98 -3.92
C ASN A 91 -8.02 13.80 -4.60
N TRP A 92 -7.03 14.62 -4.25
CA TRP A 92 -5.70 14.48 -4.84
C TRP A 92 -5.03 13.16 -4.46
N VAL A 93 -5.42 12.54 -3.34
CA VAL A 93 -4.92 11.22 -2.95
C VAL A 93 -5.43 10.16 -3.92
N PHE A 94 -6.72 10.24 -4.31
CA PHE A 94 -7.28 9.38 -5.35
C PHE A 94 -6.47 9.48 -6.64
N ASP A 95 -6.24 10.71 -7.12
CA ASP A 95 -5.48 10.95 -8.35
C ASP A 95 -4.05 10.43 -8.25
N TRP A 96 -3.46 10.54 -7.07
CA TRP A 96 -2.12 10.03 -6.80
C TRP A 96 -2.06 8.51 -6.94
N TYR A 97 -3.07 7.80 -6.42
CA TYR A 97 -3.15 6.35 -6.62
C TYR A 97 -3.29 5.99 -8.10
N VAL A 98 -4.13 6.71 -8.83
CA VAL A 98 -4.30 6.47 -10.27
C VAL A 98 -2.98 6.67 -11.01
N ARG A 99 -2.25 7.73 -10.71
CA ARG A 99 -0.93 7.97 -11.34
C ARG A 99 0.09 6.89 -11.02
N ASN A 100 -0.09 6.18 -9.91
CA ASN A 100 0.80 5.09 -9.52
C ASN A 100 0.28 3.72 -9.97
N GLY A 101 -0.69 3.69 -10.87
CA GLY A 101 -1.12 2.47 -11.54
C GLY A 101 -2.32 1.77 -10.93
N PHE A 102 -2.96 2.35 -9.91
CA PHE A 102 -4.17 1.79 -9.34
C PHE A 102 -5.38 2.16 -10.19
N LYS A 103 -6.31 1.21 -10.31
CA LYS A 103 -7.57 1.40 -11.03
C LYS A 103 -8.73 1.05 -10.13
N GLU A 104 -9.85 1.77 -10.30
CA GLU A 104 -11.08 1.47 -9.58
C GLU A 104 -11.62 0.12 -10.00
N GLU A 105 -11.92 -0.76 -9.04
CA GLU A 105 -12.65 -2.01 -9.27
C GLU A 105 -14.10 -1.89 -8.84
N LYS A 106 -14.33 -1.16 -7.74
CA LYS A 106 -15.67 -0.83 -7.24
C LYS A 106 -15.64 0.60 -6.77
N PHE A 107 -16.73 1.33 -6.97
CA PHE A 107 -16.77 2.73 -6.56
C PHE A 107 -18.20 3.19 -6.33
N GLY A 108 -18.34 4.23 -5.52
CA GLY A 108 -19.53 5.02 -5.33
C GLY A 108 -19.21 6.49 -5.56
N ASP A 109 -20.10 7.38 -5.13
CA ASP A 109 -19.91 8.83 -5.34
C ASP A 109 -18.73 9.38 -4.56
N ASP A 110 -18.42 8.79 -3.41
CA ASP A 110 -17.43 9.32 -2.47
C ASP A 110 -16.44 8.27 -1.95
N TRP A 111 -16.38 7.11 -2.59
CA TRP A 111 -15.44 6.05 -2.22
C TRP A 111 -15.03 5.23 -3.44
N ALA A 112 -13.88 4.58 -3.33
CA ALA A 112 -13.41 3.64 -4.34
C ALA A 112 -12.59 2.52 -3.69
N PHE A 113 -12.76 1.31 -4.19
CA PHE A 113 -11.87 0.19 -3.95
C PHE A 113 -11.00 0.04 -5.18
N MET A 114 -9.69 0.13 -5.00
CA MET A 114 -8.74 0.24 -6.11
C MET A 114 -7.76 -0.92 -6.08
N ALA A 115 -7.28 -1.30 -7.25
CA ALA A 115 -6.31 -2.37 -7.39
C ALA A 115 -5.26 -2.06 -8.43
N LYS A 116 -4.07 -2.61 -8.22
CA LYS A 116 -2.96 -2.58 -9.16
C LYS A 116 -2.48 -4.01 -9.39
N LYS A 117 -2.40 -4.42 -10.65
CA LYS A 117 -1.83 -5.72 -11.01
C LYS A 117 -0.33 -5.70 -10.75
N LEU A 118 0.15 -6.75 -10.07
CA LEU A 118 1.55 -6.88 -9.70
C LEU A 118 2.31 -7.85 -10.60
N LYS A 119 1.60 -8.82 -11.18
CA LYS A 119 2.19 -9.76 -12.11
C LYS A 119 1.82 -9.37 -13.52
N GLU A 120 2.83 -9.19 -14.36
CA GLU A 120 2.60 -9.08 -15.78
C GLU A 120 2.33 -10.46 -16.32
N ILE A 121 1.40 -10.53 -17.29
CA ILE A 121 1.15 -11.78 -18.00
C ILE A 121 2.35 -12.01 -18.89
N ALA A 122 3.15 -13.04 -18.57
CA ALA A 122 4.25 -13.44 -19.41
C ALA A 122 3.67 -14.14 -20.66
N GLU A 123 4.07 -13.64 -21.78
CA GLU A 123 3.69 -14.22 -23.07
C GLU A 123 4.52 -15.46 -23.37
#